data_df3776fc76f998013799f7fad60cdf59
#
_entry.id   df3776fc76f998013799f7fad60cdf59
#
_cell.length_a   1.000
_cell.length_b   1.000
_cell.length_c   1.000
_cell.angle_alpha   90.00
_cell.angle_beta   90.00
_cell.angle_gamma   90.00
#
_symmetry.space_group_name_H-M   'P 1'
#
loop_
_entity.id
_entity.type
_entity.pdbx_description
1 polymer ?
#
loop_
_entity_poly.entity_id
_entity_poly.type
_entity_poly.pdbx_seq_one_letter_code
_entity_poly.pdbx_strand_id
1 'polypeptide(L)'
;MKPDMYENNEEGILCVYKNPKWLVCIKNWKPDNDINGIKHLEIHHSTDEQFILVHGKAILITAEKKENGFSIDLTLMEQGKVYNVPAECWFYSITQKDT
;
A
#
# COMPACT_ATOMS: atom_id res chain seq x y z
N MET A 1 24.28 19.20 10.33
CA MET A 1 22.83 19.10 10.15
C MET A 1 22.38 17.66 10.43
N LYS A 2 21.33 17.50 11.20
CA LYS A 2 20.74 16.17 11.45
C LYS A 2 19.57 15.97 10.49
N PRO A 3 19.30 14.72 10.04
CA PRO A 3 18.12 14.47 9.24
C PRO A 3 16.85 14.61 10.07
N ASP A 4 15.76 14.96 9.41
CA ASP A 4 14.44 14.83 10.00
C ASP A 4 14.07 13.37 10.14
N MET A 5 13.34 13.02 11.20
CA MET A 5 12.92 11.66 11.47
C MET A 5 11.42 11.63 11.69
N TYR A 6 10.75 10.68 11.05
CA TYR A 6 9.30 10.53 11.13
C TYR A 6 8.94 9.11 11.53
N GLU A 7 7.83 8.96 12.25
CA GLU A 7 7.30 7.66 12.64
C GLU A 7 5.78 7.69 12.69
N ASN A 8 5.17 6.52 12.70
CA ASN A 8 3.75 6.35 12.90
C ASN A 8 3.53 5.23 13.91
N ASN A 9 3.01 5.57 15.07
CA ASN A 9 2.74 4.62 16.16
C ASN A 9 1.26 4.25 16.29
N GLU A 10 0.42 4.68 15.35
CA GLU A 10 -1.02 4.46 15.38
C GLU A 10 -1.46 3.54 14.24
N GLU A 11 -2.67 3.02 14.34
CA GLU A 11 -3.28 2.25 13.26
C GLU A 11 -3.48 3.11 12.00
N GLY A 12 -3.38 2.47 10.85
CA GLY A 12 -3.65 3.11 9.57
C GLY A 12 -2.47 3.85 9.00
N ILE A 13 -2.75 4.70 8.02
CA ILE A 13 -1.74 5.42 7.27
C ILE A 13 -1.54 6.82 7.84
N LEU A 14 -0.27 7.23 7.94
CA LEU A 14 0.12 8.60 8.26
C LEU A 14 1.07 9.09 7.16
N CYS A 15 0.71 10.16 6.49
CA CYS A 15 1.58 10.79 5.50
C CYS A 15 2.55 11.71 6.22
N VAL A 16 3.79 11.26 6.36
CA VAL A 16 4.79 11.90 7.22
C VAL A 16 5.61 12.98 6.54
N TYR A 17 5.66 12.96 5.21
CA TYR A 17 6.39 13.95 4.44
C TYR A 17 5.74 14.19 3.10
N LYS A 18 5.68 15.44 2.68
CA LYS A 18 5.14 15.83 1.38
C LYS A 18 5.93 16.98 0.79
N ASN A 19 6.20 16.90 -0.50
CA ASN A 19 6.69 18.01 -1.31
C ASN A 19 5.99 17.98 -2.67
N PRO A 20 6.24 18.94 -3.58
CA PRO A 20 5.53 18.94 -4.87
C PRO A 20 5.75 17.71 -5.76
N LYS A 21 6.76 16.91 -5.48
CA LYS A 21 7.14 15.77 -6.33
C LYS A 21 6.77 14.40 -5.75
N TRP A 22 6.76 14.26 -4.43
CA TRP A 22 6.44 12.97 -3.81
C TRP A 22 5.82 13.13 -2.44
N LEU A 23 5.23 12.03 -2.00
CA LEU A 23 4.61 11.87 -0.69
C LEU A 23 5.15 10.60 -0.06
N VAL A 24 5.55 10.66 1.20
CA VAL A 24 5.99 9.49 1.96
C VAL A 24 5.02 9.23 3.10
N CYS A 25 4.52 8.00 3.17
CA CYS A 25 3.57 7.60 4.21
C CYS A 25 4.08 6.35 4.91
N ILE A 26 3.73 6.22 6.18
CA ILE A 26 3.95 5.00 6.95
C ILE A 26 2.58 4.42 7.25
N LYS A 27 2.36 3.17 6.84
CA LYS A 27 1.08 2.49 7.01
C LYS A 27 1.24 1.33 7.98
N ASN A 28 0.46 1.35 9.05
CA ASN A 28 0.31 0.26 9.98
C ASN A 28 -1.03 -0.44 9.73
N TRP A 29 -1.16 -1.66 10.23
CA TRP A 29 -2.41 -2.40 10.13
C TRP A 29 -3.59 -1.59 10.71
N LYS A 30 -4.73 -1.70 10.07
CA LYS A 30 -6.04 -1.28 10.58
C LYS A 30 -7.08 -2.31 10.15
N PRO A 31 -8.27 -2.33 10.76
CA PRO A 31 -9.28 -3.34 10.43
C PRO A 31 -9.62 -3.47 8.95
N ASP A 32 -9.58 -2.38 8.19
CA ASP A 32 -9.84 -2.40 6.73
C ASP A 32 -8.79 -3.18 5.95
N ASN A 33 -7.62 -3.41 6.52
CA ASN A 33 -6.55 -4.19 5.90
C ASN A 33 -6.56 -5.66 6.30
N ASP A 34 -7.43 -6.04 7.22
CA ASP A 34 -7.61 -7.44 7.56
C ASP A 34 -8.33 -8.18 6.43
N ILE A 35 -8.02 -9.46 6.25
CA ILE A 35 -8.67 -10.25 5.20
C ILE A 35 -10.20 -10.28 5.33
N ASN A 36 -10.70 -10.14 6.54
CA ASN A 36 -12.13 -10.09 6.82
C ASN A 36 -12.71 -8.67 6.79
N GLY A 37 -11.86 -7.67 6.61
CA GLY A 37 -12.26 -6.27 6.68
C GLY A 37 -12.20 -5.50 5.37
N ILE A 38 -11.74 -6.13 4.29
CA ILE A 38 -11.62 -5.47 2.99
C ILE A 38 -13.01 -5.07 2.48
N LYS A 39 -13.11 -3.82 2.04
CA LYS A 39 -14.37 -3.27 1.52
C LYS A 39 -14.27 -2.78 0.09
N HIS A 40 -13.07 -2.40 -0.38
CA HIS A 40 -12.88 -1.81 -1.71
C HIS A 40 -11.42 -1.91 -2.14
N LEU A 41 -11.20 -1.69 -3.43
CA LEU A 41 -9.88 -1.45 -3.99
C LEU A 41 -9.72 0.04 -4.25
N GLU A 42 -8.48 0.50 -4.33
CA GLU A 42 -8.14 1.88 -4.61
C GLU A 42 -7.48 1.99 -5.99
N ILE A 43 -7.53 3.17 -6.57
CA ILE A 43 -6.88 3.45 -7.84
C ILE A 43 -6.36 4.89 -7.84
N HIS A 44 -5.17 5.10 -8.41
CA HIS A 44 -4.64 6.42 -8.69
C HIS A 44 -4.54 6.59 -10.21
N HIS A 45 -5.08 7.69 -10.71
CA HIS A 45 -5.18 7.90 -12.16
C HIS A 45 -3.96 8.60 -12.76
N SER A 46 -3.19 9.32 -11.97
CA SER A 46 -2.11 10.17 -12.48
C SER A 46 -0.74 9.91 -11.86
N THR A 47 -0.63 8.94 -10.99
CA THR A 47 0.64 8.63 -10.32
C THR A 47 0.77 7.14 -10.06
N ASP A 48 2.00 6.66 -10.07
CA ASP A 48 2.34 5.34 -9.54
C ASP A 48 2.38 5.41 -8.01
N GLU A 49 2.26 4.26 -7.36
CA GLU A 49 2.47 4.13 -5.94
C GLU A 49 3.43 2.98 -5.66
N GLN A 50 4.39 3.22 -4.78
CA GLN A 50 5.35 2.18 -4.40
C GLN A 50 5.12 1.73 -2.97
N PHE A 51 5.27 0.43 -2.74
CA PHE A 51 5.14 -0.19 -1.44
C PHE A 51 6.41 -0.91 -1.06
N ILE A 52 6.82 -0.75 0.18
CA ILE A 52 7.92 -1.50 0.77
C ILE A 52 7.42 -2.09 2.08
N LEU A 53 7.52 -3.41 2.22
CA LEU A 53 7.18 -4.08 3.47
C LEU A 53 8.37 -3.98 4.41
N VAL A 54 8.19 -3.29 5.53
CA VAL A 54 9.25 -3.11 6.52
C VAL A 54 9.23 -4.24 7.53
N HIS A 55 8.03 -4.67 7.94
CA HIS A 55 7.92 -5.74 8.92
C HIS A 55 6.54 -6.39 8.82
N GLY A 56 6.42 -7.63 9.29
CA GLY A 56 5.15 -8.35 9.26
C GLY A 56 4.94 -9.10 7.96
N LYS A 57 3.67 -9.32 7.61
CA LYS A 57 3.27 -10.03 6.38
C LYS A 57 2.16 -9.27 5.68
N ALA A 58 2.28 -9.17 4.36
CA ALA A 58 1.32 -8.46 3.54
C ALA A 58 1.14 -9.14 2.19
N ILE A 59 -0.08 -9.11 1.70
CA ILE A 59 -0.42 -9.47 0.31
C ILE A 59 -0.86 -8.19 -0.38
N LEU A 60 -0.24 -7.89 -1.50
CA LEU A 60 -0.65 -6.78 -2.35
C LEU A 60 -1.58 -7.32 -3.42
N ILE A 61 -2.82 -6.81 -3.42
CA ILE A 61 -3.81 -7.12 -4.45
C ILE A 61 -3.67 -6.09 -5.54
N THR A 62 -3.57 -6.54 -6.79
CA THR A 62 -3.63 -5.66 -7.95
C THR A 62 -4.66 -6.19 -8.92
N ALA A 63 -5.33 -5.28 -9.63
CA ALA A 63 -6.37 -5.66 -10.58
C ALA A 63 -6.38 -4.73 -11.77
N GLU A 64 -6.55 -5.31 -12.95
CA GLU A 64 -6.75 -4.57 -14.19
C GLU A 64 -8.14 -4.84 -14.74
N LYS A 65 -8.77 -3.81 -15.27
CA LYS A 65 -10.07 -3.97 -15.92
C LYS A 65 -9.88 -4.60 -17.30
N LYS A 66 -10.63 -5.64 -17.59
CA LYS A 66 -10.69 -6.32 -18.88
C LYS A 66 -12.12 -6.22 -19.43
N GLU A 67 -12.32 -6.65 -20.68
CA GLU A 67 -13.64 -6.62 -21.32
C GLU A 67 -14.70 -7.36 -20.52
N ASN A 68 -14.33 -8.48 -19.90
CA ASN A 68 -15.25 -9.37 -19.18
C ASN A 68 -15.07 -9.32 -17.66
N GLY A 69 -14.60 -8.20 -17.09
CA GLY A 69 -14.39 -8.05 -15.66
C GLY A 69 -12.97 -7.63 -15.32
N PHE A 70 -12.44 -8.17 -14.23
CA PHE A 70 -11.11 -7.84 -13.75
C PHE A 70 -10.18 -9.02 -13.80
N SER A 71 -8.91 -8.76 -14.15
CA SER A 71 -7.81 -9.70 -13.94
C SER A 71 -7.15 -9.33 -12.63
N ILE A 72 -7.14 -10.25 -11.66
CA ILE A 72 -6.67 -9.99 -10.29
C ILE A 72 -5.41 -10.80 -10.04
N ASP A 73 -4.38 -10.14 -9.51
CA ASP A 73 -3.16 -10.78 -9.04
C ASP A 73 -2.99 -10.56 -7.54
N LEU A 74 -2.48 -11.59 -6.86
CA LEU A 74 -2.13 -11.54 -5.45
C LEU A 74 -0.62 -11.71 -5.33
N THR A 75 0.04 -10.74 -4.73
CA THR A 75 1.49 -10.77 -4.55
C THR A 75 1.81 -10.84 -3.06
N LEU A 76 2.41 -11.95 -2.62
CA LEU A 76 2.94 -12.03 -1.26
C LEU A 76 4.20 -11.17 -1.20
N MET A 77 4.15 -10.11 -0.42
CA MET A 77 5.26 -9.16 -0.32
C MET A 77 6.40 -9.75 0.50
N GLU A 78 7.61 -9.52 0.03
CA GLU A 78 8.83 -9.85 0.77
C GLU A 78 9.42 -8.58 1.36
N GLN A 79 9.92 -8.67 2.59
CA GLN A 79 10.50 -7.51 3.26
C GLN A 79 11.69 -6.95 2.50
N GLY A 80 11.77 -5.63 2.41
CA GLY A 80 12.89 -4.93 1.79
C GLY A 80 12.83 -4.80 0.28
N LYS A 81 11.83 -5.37 -0.38
CA LYS A 81 11.63 -5.21 -1.83
C LYS A 81 10.67 -4.07 -2.12
N VAL A 82 10.88 -3.41 -3.25
CA VAL A 82 9.99 -2.34 -3.72
C VAL A 82 9.00 -2.91 -4.73
N TYR A 83 7.72 -2.68 -4.47
CA TYR A 83 6.64 -3.09 -5.37
C TYR A 83 5.99 -1.84 -5.93
N ASN A 84 6.03 -1.68 -7.23
CA ASN A 84 5.45 -0.52 -7.91
C ASN A 84 4.07 -0.87 -8.48
N VAL A 85 3.06 -0.12 -8.07
CA VAL A 85 1.72 -0.19 -8.65
C VAL A 85 1.61 0.97 -9.63
N PRO A 86 1.53 0.69 -10.95
CA PRO A 86 1.40 1.76 -11.93
C PRO A 86 0.09 2.53 -11.77
N ALA A 87 0.08 3.77 -12.26
CA ALA A 87 -1.16 4.53 -12.40
C ALA A 87 -2.19 3.71 -13.18
N GLU A 88 -3.46 3.90 -12.87
CA GLU A 88 -4.61 3.21 -13.49
C GLU A 88 -4.74 1.74 -13.11
N CYS A 89 -3.90 1.22 -12.22
CA CYS A 89 -4.03 -0.12 -11.68
C CYS A 89 -4.77 -0.07 -10.35
N TRP A 90 -5.81 -0.88 -10.20
CA TRP A 90 -6.50 -1.03 -8.93
C TRP A 90 -5.63 -1.79 -7.95
N PHE A 91 -5.66 -1.42 -6.68
CA PHE A 91 -4.83 -2.07 -5.67
C PHE A 91 -5.44 -1.98 -4.27
N TYR A 92 -5.01 -2.88 -3.42
CA TYR A 92 -5.21 -2.81 -1.97
C TYR A 92 -4.23 -3.74 -1.28
N SER A 93 -4.00 -3.56 0.00
CA SER A 93 -3.13 -4.44 0.77
C SER A 93 -3.89 -5.16 1.87
N ILE A 94 -3.64 -6.46 1.99
CA ILE A 94 -4.09 -7.27 3.13
C ILE A 94 -2.87 -7.47 4.01
N THR A 95 -2.97 -7.17 5.30
CA THR A 95 -1.86 -7.30 6.22
C THR A 95 -2.27 -8.05 7.47
N GLN A 96 -1.29 -8.70 8.10
CA GLN A 96 -1.49 -9.25 9.44
C GLN A 96 -1.45 -8.12 10.46
N LYS A 97 -2.06 -8.35 11.62
CA LYS A 97 -2.29 -7.30 12.62
C LYS A 97 -1.02 -6.58 13.09
N ASP A 98 0.13 -7.23 13.05
CA ASP A 98 1.39 -6.65 13.51
C ASP A 98 2.23 -6.04 12.37
N THR A 99 1.62 -5.82 11.23
CA THR A 99 2.32 -5.30 10.04
C THR A 99 2.29 -3.79 9.98
#